data_793ad528b7cc1b0a4c1cb2175d705b3a
#
_entry.id   793ad528b7cc1b0a4c1cb2175d705b3a
#
_cell.length_a   1.000
_cell.length_b   1.000
_cell.length_c   1.000
_cell.angle_alpha   90.00
_cell.angle_beta   90.00
_cell.angle_gamma   90.00
#
_symmetry.space_group_name_H-M   'P 1'
#
loop_
_entity.id
_entity.type
_entity.pdbx_description
1 polymer ?
#
loop_
_entity_poly.entity_id
_entity_poly.type
_entity_poly.pdbx_seq_one_letter_code
_entity_poly.pdbx_strand_id
1 'polypeptide(L)'
;MRGGVLMDVEKIDAYTVRFQFEQPHGLFLKALASGRGYDMVDYPAHYLKHFHPTFTSKETLDVMTQAAGFDFWYQLWGDKRDWRNMNLPRLWAWTIAEPPPAQPVVFVRNPYYWKVDPDGNQLPYIDRINVEIYDPETINLKAINGEIGMQSRHLQFGNYPLFMENRDKGGYRVLHWINGAGGSNILGINLNQKDPVLKSIVGDRRFRIALSHAMDRDVLNEAGFFGIGRPRQVSPPPSSPYYDPAYEQAYITYDPVIADSLLDAMGLKQKNEEGIRIRPDGQPVEITIETTAFNSHLLELVAGYWTAVGVKTKVKELARQLFYQRKAALMHDVGVWGGADEQIPTLDPRWFMPYSHESIQAIGYSRWFRSDGAKGEKPPEDIQQVMALYRQIEESMDESEQIRLFQNILDLNRENLWVIGTVGGMPSLIVVKNTFRNVPEIALTGWSFRSPGNTAVECYAIEAID
;
A
#
# COMPACT_ATOMS: atom_id res chain seq x y z
N MET A 1 12.23 15.97 6.53
CA MET A 1 11.92 16.89 7.64
C MET A 1 11.28 16.07 8.74
N ARG A 2 11.75 16.23 9.94
CA ARG A 2 11.18 15.63 11.14
C ARG A 2 10.89 16.78 12.11
N GLY A 3 9.72 16.83 12.74
CA GLY A 3 9.31 17.95 13.61
C GLY A 3 9.36 19.33 12.94
N GLY A 4 9.22 19.38 11.61
CA GLY A 4 9.36 20.63 10.87
C GLY A 4 10.80 21.08 10.57
N VAL A 5 11.80 20.44 11.17
CA VAL A 5 13.22 20.80 11.00
C VAL A 5 13.82 20.05 9.81
N LEU A 6 14.55 20.78 8.96
CA LEU A 6 15.30 20.19 7.83
C LEU A 6 16.54 19.48 8.37
N MET A 7 16.81 18.31 7.80
CA MET A 7 18.11 17.66 7.95
C MET A 7 19.17 18.50 7.23
N ASP A 8 20.33 18.64 7.83
CA ASP A 8 21.48 19.26 7.17
C ASP A 8 22.25 18.20 6.35
N VAL A 9 22.72 18.61 5.17
CA VAL A 9 23.44 17.73 4.25
C VAL A 9 24.76 18.40 3.90
N GLU A 10 25.85 17.86 4.42
CA GLU A 10 27.18 18.37 4.25
C GLU A 10 27.99 17.49 3.29
N LYS A 11 28.60 18.12 2.28
CA LYS A 11 29.60 17.46 1.44
C LYS A 11 30.97 17.56 2.12
N ILE A 12 31.47 16.44 2.64
CA ILE A 12 32.78 16.38 3.30
C ILE A 12 33.91 16.36 2.26
N ASP A 13 33.78 15.50 1.22
CA ASP A 13 34.72 15.39 0.12
C ASP A 13 34.03 14.92 -1.16
N ALA A 14 34.80 14.44 -2.16
CA ALA A 14 34.27 13.99 -3.45
C ALA A 14 33.41 12.70 -3.33
N TYR A 15 33.55 11.94 -2.27
CA TYR A 15 32.94 10.61 -2.10
C TYR A 15 32.14 10.48 -0.79
N THR A 16 32.18 11.52 0.07
CA THR A 16 31.57 11.47 1.40
C THR A 16 30.54 12.55 1.59
N VAL A 17 29.32 12.14 1.97
CA VAL A 17 28.22 13.02 2.36
C VAL A 17 27.83 12.70 3.78
N ARG A 18 27.63 13.75 4.59
CA ARG A 18 27.13 13.66 5.95
C ARG A 18 25.68 14.12 6.01
N PHE A 19 24.80 13.30 6.60
CA PHE A 19 23.45 13.68 6.96
C PHE A 19 23.41 13.96 8.46
N GLN A 20 23.01 15.16 8.83
CA GLN A 20 22.94 15.60 10.23
C GLN A 20 21.49 15.91 10.59
N PHE A 21 21.02 15.32 11.67
CA PHE A 21 19.68 15.49 12.21
C PHE A 21 19.77 16.21 13.56
N GLU A 22 18.80 17.09 13.86
CA GLU A 22 18.70 17.75 15.15
C GLU A 22 18.29 16.76 16.25
N GLN A 23 17.44 15.77 15.88
CA GLN A 23 17.03 14.68 16.76
C GLN A 23 17.42 13.33 16.16
N PRO A 24 17.65 12.28 16.97
CA PRO A 24 17.91 10.93 16.44
C PRO A 24 16.86 10.49 15.43
N HIS A 25 17.26 9.81 14.36
CA HIS A 25 16.38 9.30 13.34
C HIS A 25 16.65 7.81 13.07
N GLY A 26 16.13 6.96 13.96
CA GLY A 26 16.38 5.51 13.95
C GLY A 26 15.87 4.78 12.73
N LEU A 27 14.88 5.34 12.01
CA LEU A 27 14.35 4.73 10.80
C LEU A 27 15.05 5.19 9.51
N PHE A 28 16.03 6.11 9.60
CA PHE A 28 16.65 6.69 8.40
C PHE A 28 17.32 5.65 7.50
N LEU A 29 18.14 4.77 8.06
CA LEU A 29 18.81 3.72 7.28
C LEU A 29 17.82 2.71 6.68
N LYS A 30 16.77 2.35 7.42
CA LYS A 30 15.69 1.49 6.89
C LYS A 30 14.97 2.18 5.72
N ALA A 31 14.72 3.49 5.84
CA ALA A 31 14.12 4.26 4.76
C ALA A 31 15.03 4.34 3.51
N LEU A 32 16.33 4.55 3.70
CA LEU A 32 17.31 4.53 2.61
C LEU A 32 17.41 3.16 1.93
N ALA A 33 17.36 2.07 2.71
CA ALA A 33 17.40 0.70 2.19
C ALA A 33 16.08 0.25 1.53
N SER A 34 15.02 1.05 1.65
CA SER A 34 13.72 0.77 1.01
C SER A 34 13.60 1.46 -0.34
N GLY A 35 12.49 1.20 -1.06
CA GLY A 35 12.16 1.89 -2.29
C GLY A 35 12.05 3.44 -2.17
N ARG A 36 12.16 4.02 -0.99
CA ARG A 36 12.21 5.47 -0.77
C ARG A 36 13.63 6.03 -0.93
N GLY A 37 14.66 5.18 -0.81
CA GLY A 37 16.06 5.60 -0.89
C GLY A 37 16.48 6.08 -2.27
N TYR A 38 15.77 5.66 -3.34
CA TYR A 38 16.10 6.10 -4.69
C TYR A 38 15.97 7.62 -4.88
N ASP A 39 15.08 8.28 -4.15
CA ASP A 39 14.91 9.74 -4.19
C ASP A 39 16.20 10.49 -3.85
N MET A 40 17.15 9.87 -3.15
CA MET A 40 18.43 10.50 -2.78
C MET A 40 19.42 10.55 -3.97
N VAL A 41 19.25 9.70 -4.99
CA VAL A 41 20.19 9.55 -6.11
C VAL A 41 19.54 9.76 -7.48
N ASP A 42 18.24 10.04 -7.54
CA ASP A 42 17.47 10.17 -8.79
C ASP A 42 17.41 11.62 -9.32
N TYR A 43 18.27 12.52 -8.81
CA TYR A 43 18.30 13.93 -9.18
C TYR A 43 19.65 14.32 -9.76
N PRO A 44 19.91 14.10 -11.09
CA PRO A 44 21.17 14.47 -11.72
C PRO A 44 21.36 15.99 -11.75
N ALA A 45 22.17 16.50 -10.83
CA ALA A 45 22.36 17.93 -10.64
C ALA A 45 22.88 18.65 -11.90
N HIS A 46 23.76 17.99 -12.69
CA HIS A 46 24.29 18.55 -13.94
C HIS A 46 23.21 18.87 -14.98
N TYR A 47 22.08 18.15 -14.95
CA TYR A 47 20.92 18.38 -15.81
C TYR A 47 19.87 19.26 -15.13
N LEU A 48 19.44 18.89 -13.92
CA LEU A 48 18.29 19.51 -13.27
C LEU A 48 18.56 20.93 -12.76
N LYS A 49 19.82 21.29 -12.43
CA LYS A 49 20.16 22.65 -11.96
C LYS A 49 19.71 23.76 -12.92
N HIS A 50 19.62 23.46 -14.23
CA HIS A 50 19.17 24.43 -15.22
C HIS A 50 17.71 24.84 -15.10
N PHE A 51 16.91 24.07 -14.37
CA PHE A 51 15.48 24.27 -14.17
C PHE A 51 15.12 24.68 -12.73
N HIS A 52 16.11 25.07 -11.92
CA HIS A 52 15.89 25.39 -10.51
C HIS A 52 16.36 26.82 -10.16
N PRO A 53 15.55 27.62 -9.41
CA PRO A 53 15.83 29.02 -9.15
C PRO A 53 17.08 29.29 -8.33
N THR A 54 17.62 28.31 -7.61
CA THR A 54 18.90 28.42 -6.89
C THR A 54 20.10 28.52 -7.85
N PHE A 55 19.96 28.00 -9.07
CA PHE A 55 21.09 27.84 -10.00
C PHE A 55 20.88 28.58 -11.34
N THR A 56 19.67 29.03 -11.64
CA THR A 56 19.29 29.68 -12.89
C THR A 56 18.62 31.01 -12.60
N SER A 57 18.92 32.06 -13.34
CA SER A 57 18.29 33.36 -13.11
C SER A 57 16.77 33.30 -13.32
N LYS A 58 16.07 34.19 -12.62
CA LYS A 58 14.61 34.23 -12.70
C LYS A 58 14.14 34.48 -14.14
N GLU A 59 14.78 35.40 -14.85
CA GLU A 59 14.42 35.79 -16.23
C GLU A 59 14.56 34.60 -17.17
N THR A 60 15.68 33.87 -17.10
CA THR A 60 15.92 32.66 -17.90
C THR A 60 14.89 31.56 -17.57
N LEU A 61 14.62 31.36 -16.29
CA LEU A 61 13.71 30.33 -15.84
C LEU A 61 12.26 30.64 -16.25
N ASP A 62 11.85 31.91 -16.16
CA ASP A 62 10.53 32.37 -16.61
C ASP A 62 10.32 32.11 -18.10
N VAL A 63 11.34 32.45 -18.93
CA VAL A 63 11.32 32.20 -20.39
C VAL A 63 11.18 30.70 -20.69
N MET A 64 11.96 29.85 -20.01
CA MET A 64 11.90 28.39 -20.19
C MET A 64 10.56 27.81 -19.73
N THR A 65 10.02 28.34 -18.66
CA THR A 65 8.72 27.90 -18.08
C THR A 65 7.59 28.22 -19.06
N GLN A 66 7.53 29.44 -19.57
CA GLN A 66 6.54 29.87 -20.56
C GLN A 66 6.66 29.10 -21.86
N ALA A 67 7.89 28.91 -22.36
CA ALA A 67 8.16 28.16 -23.60
C ALA A 67 7.70 26.69 -23.48
N ALA A 68 7.70 26.12 -22.28
CA ALA A 68 7.20 24.78 -22.00
C ALA A 68 5.66 24.74 -21.72
N GLY A 69 4.97 25.88 -21.74
CA GLY A 69 3.52 25.97 -21.50
C GLY A 69 3.10 25.90 -20.03
N PHE A 70 3.99 26.23 -19.11
CA PHE A 70 3.73 26.22 -17.67
C PHE A 70 3.64 27.64 -17.08
N ASP A 71 2.89 27.77 -15.99
CA ASP A 71 2.75 29.04 -15.27
C ASP A 71 3.85 29.26 -14.24
N PHE A 72 4.40 28.15 -13.67
CA PHE A 72 5.35 28.21 -12.56
C PHE A 72 6.54 27.29 -12.79
N TRP A 73 7.72 27.75 -12.35
CA TRP A 73 8.99 27.02 -12.51
C TRP A 73 8.97 25.60 -11.92
N TYR A 74 8.22 25.37 -10.82
CA TYR A 74 8.15 24.04 -10.19
C TYR A 74 7.36 23.03 -11.04
N GLN A 75 6.48 23.48 -11.94
CA GLN A 75 5.80 22.64 -12.92
C GLN A 75 6.80 22.19 -14.01
N LEU A 76 7.62 23.14 -14.52
CA LEU A 76 8.72 22.82 -15.42
C LEU A 76 9.72 21.87 -14.76
N TRP A 77 10.12 22.12 -13.51
CA TRP A 77 10.96 21.21 -12.73
C TRP A 77 10.35 19.82 -12.62
N GLY A 78 9.05 19.72 -12.31
CA GLY A 78 8.30 18.47 -12.25
C GLY A 78 8.35 17.70 -13.57
N ASP A 79 8.15 18.39 -14.70
CA ASP A 79 8.24 17.82 -16.06
C ASP A 79 9.66 17.31 -16.38
N LYS A 80 10.68 18.10 -16.09
CA LYS A 80 12.07 17.76 -16.40
C LYS A 80 12.60 16.58 -15.58
N ARG A 81 12.12 16.37 -14.37
CA ARG A 81 12.46 15.21 -13.52
C ARG A 81 11.55 14.00 -13.70
N ASP A 82 10.50 14.12 -14.50
CA ASP A 82 9.54 13.04 -14.70
C ASP A 82 10.21 11.83 -15.39
N TRP A 83 9.78 10.63 -15.03
CA TRP A 83 10.30 9.38 -15.58
C TRP A 83 10.06 9.25 -17.09
N ARG A 84 9.09 9.98 -17.64
CA ARG A 84 8.76 10.02 -19.07
C ARG A 84 9.74 10.91 -19.88
N ASN A 85 10.55 11.71 -19.21
CA ASN A 85 11.51 12.56 -19.88
C ASN A 85 12.69 11.74 -20.40
N MET A 86 12.77 11.57 -21.71
CA MET A 86 13.85 10.82 -22.40
C MET A 86 15.22 11.47 -22.23
N ASN A 87 15.29 12.76 -21.94
CA ASN A 87 16.55 13.51 -21.79
C ASN A 87 17.09 13.51 -20.36
N LEU A 88 16.34 12.96 -19.39
CA LEU A 88 16.78 12.90 -18.01
C LEU A 88 17.87 11.82 -17.86
N PRO A 89 19.12 12.17 -17.50
CA PRO A 89 20.17 11.18 -17.24
C PRO A 89 19.80 10.27 -16.07
N ARG A 90 20.05 8.96 -16.22
CA ARG A 90 19.63 7.95 -15.24
C ARG A 90 20.72 6.93 -14.97
N LEU A 91 20.74 6.42 -13.73
CA LEU A 91 21.57 5.27 -13.32
C LEU A 91 20.83 3.93 -13.48
N TRP A 92 19.64 3.91 -14.05
CA TRP A 92 18.81 2.73 -14.19
C TRP A 92 19.30 1.80 -15.31
N ALA A 93 18.97 0.52 -15.21
CA ALA A 93 19.35 -0.49 -16.21
C ALA A 93 18.72 -0.23 -17.58
N TRP A 94 17.51 0.32 -17.61
CA TRP A 94 16.81 0.71 -18.84
C TRP A 94 16.41 2.18 -18.79
N THR A 95 16.43 2.82 -19.96
CA THR A 95 15.96 4.19 -20.16
C THR A 95 14.71 4.18 -21.04
N ILE A 96 13.85 5.17 -20.87
CA ILE A 96 12.65 5.27 -21.69
C ILE A 96 13.00 5.75 -23.10
N ALA A 97 12.48 5.03 -24.11
CA ALA A 97 12.65 5.37 -25.53
C ALA A 97 11.34 5.88 -26.17
N GLU A 98 10.21 5.30 -25.78
CA GLU A 98 8.88 5.70 -26.24
C GLU A 98 7.96 5.87 -25.01
N PRO A 99 7.80 7.11 -24.49
CA PRO A 99 6.97 7.39 -23.33
C PRO A 99 5.47 7.38 -23.68
N PRO A 100 4.57 7.27 -22.69
CA PRO A 100 3.15 7.51 -22.92
C PRO A 100 2.91 8.86 -23.63
N PRO A 101 1.92 8.93 -24.54
CA PRO A 101 0.83 7.98 -24.80
C PRO A 101 1.17 6.84 -25.78
N ALA A 102 2.44 6.64 -26.15
CA ALA A 102 2.82 5.51 -27.02
C ALA A 102 2.40 4.16 -26.41
N GLN A 103 1.97 3.26 -27.28
CA GLN A 103 1.66 1.89 -26.92
C GLN A 103 2.28 0.93 -27.95
N PRO A 104 3.19 0.07 -27.49
CA PRO A 104 3.68 -0.08 -26.11
C PRO A 104 4.52 1.10 -25.65
N VAL A 105 4.59 1.34 -24.33
CA VAL A 105 5.65 2.12 -23.72
C VAL A 105 6.95 1.34 -23.82
N VAL A 106 8.00 1.93 -24.36
CA VAL A 106 9.24 1.21 -24.67
C VAL A 106 10.39 1.69 -23.80
N PHE A 107 11.05 0.74 -23.17
CA PHE A 107 12.33 0.96 -22.51
C PHE A 107 13.44 0.21 -23.27
N VAL A 108 14.61 0.82 -23.36
CA VAL A 108 15.79 0.24 -24.00
C VAL A 108 16.93 0.17 -23.00
N ARG A 109 17.83 -0.78 -23.22
CA ARG A 109 19.04 -0.97 -22.43
C ARG A 109 19.80 0.35 -22.32
N ASN A 110 20.21 0.70 -21.08
CA ASN A 110 21.09 1.83 -20.83
C ASN A 110 22.54 1.46 -21.13
N PRO A 111 23.18 2.02 -22.19
CA PRO A 111 24.55 1.67 -22.55
C PRO A 111 25.59 2.14 -21.51
N TYR A 112 25.18 2.99 -20.58
CA TYR A 112 26.03 3.50 -19.49
C TYR A 112 25.67 2.89 -18.13
N TYR A 113 24.92 1.78 -18.12
CA TYR A 113 24.60 1.11 -16.86
C TYR A 113 25.87 0.60 -16.20
N TRP A 114 26.00 0.86 -14.92
CA TRP A 114 27.25 0.71 -14.18
C TRP A 114 27.54 -0.70 -13.65
N LYS A 115 26.54 -1.59 -13.66
CA LYS A 115 26.71 -2.97 -13.16
C LYS A 115 27.18 -3.89 -14.27
N VAL A 116 28.05 -4.82 -13.88
CA VAL A 116 28.51 -5.93 -14.69
C VAL A 116 28.26 -7.26 -13.96
N ASP A 117 28.20 -8.35 -14.70
CA ASP A 117 28.18 -9.68 -14.15
C ASP A 117 29.59 -10.14 -13.71
N PRO A 118 29.75 -11.32 -13.07
CA PRO A 118 31.06 -11.84 -12.65
C PRO A 118 32.04 -12.06 -13.82
N ASP A 119 31.55 -12.25 -15.04
CA ASP A 119 32.36 -12.45 -16.25
C ASP A 119 32.74 -11.11 -16.94
N GLY A 120 32.28 -9.98 -16.40
CA GLY A 120 32.55 -8.65 -16.92
C GLY A 120 31.58 -8.18 -17.99
N ASN A 121 30.51 -8.92 -18.29
CA ASN A 121 29.49 -8.47 -19.24
C ASN A 121 28.61 -7.39 -18.61
N GLN A 122 28.37 -6.32 -19.36
CA GLN A 122 27.52 -5.22 -18.88
C GLN A 122 26.06 -5.63 -18.83
N LEU A 123 25.43 -5.42 -17.69
CA LEU A 123 23.98 -5.57 -17.50
C LEU A 123 23.21 -4.34 -18.07
N PRO A 124 21.90 -4.45 -18.34
CA PRO A 124 21.05 -5.65 -18.25
C PRO A 124 21.24 -6.58 -19.44
N TYR A 125 20.85 -7.84 -19.33
CA TYR A 125 20.87 -8.79 -20.44
C TYR A 125 19.75 -8.56 -21.46
N ILE A 126 18.60 -8.06 -21.03
CA ILE A 126 17.45 -7.77 -21.89
C ILE A 126 17.62 -6.38 -22.51
N ASP A 127 17.66 -6.33 -23.84
CA ASP A 127 17.88 -5.07 -24.58
C ASP A 127 16.64 -4.16 -24.60
N ARG A 128 15.43 -4.74 -24.61
CA ARG A 128 14.20 -3.97 -24.78
C ARG A 128 13.07 -4.53 -23.93
N ILE A 129 12.32 -3.63 -23.27
CA ILE A 129 11.11 -3.95 -22.55
C ILE A 129 9.95 -3.18 -23.18
N ASN A 130 8.93 -3.92 -23.63
CA ASN A 130 7.68 -3.36 -24.10
C ASN A 130 6.63 -3.49 -23.00
N VAL A 131 6.07 -2.36 -22.56
CA VAL A 131 5.03 -2.31 -21.53
C VAL A 131 3.73 -1.88 -22.19
N GLU A 132 2.81 -2.81 -22.33
CA GLU A 132 1.45 -2.55 -22.80
C GLU A 132 0.54 -2.21 -21.63
N ILE A 133 -0.37 -1.27 -21.82
CA ILE A 133 -1.28 -0.78 -20.78
C ILE A 133 -2.67 -1.31 -21.08
N TYR A 134 -3.17 -2.18 -20.22
CA TYR A 134 -4.48 -2.80 -20.30
C TYR A 134 -5.24 -2.68 -18.97
N ASP A 135 -6.55 -2.89 -19.04
CA ASP A 135 -7.37 -3.15 -17.85
C ASP A 135 -7.00 -4.51 -17.21
N PRO A 136 -7.32 -4.74 -15.94
CA PRO A 136 -6.94 -5.96 -15.23
C PRO A 136 -7.50 -7.25 -15.88
N GLU A 137 -8.69 -7.21 -16.49
CA GLU A 137 -9.31 -8.38 -17.12
C GLU A 137 -8.54 -8.80 -18.35
N THR A 138 -8.18 -7.84 -19.19
CA THR A 138 -7.32 -8.06 -20.37
C THR A 138 -5.93 -8.57 -19.97
N ILE A 139 -5.32 -8.02 -18.91
CA ILE A 139 -4.03 -8.52 -18.40
C ILE A 139 -4.13 -10.00 -18.02
N ASN A 140 -5.17 -10.38 -17.28
CA ASN A 140 -5.35 -11.79 -16.87
C ASN A 140 -5.56 -12.71 -18.08
N LEU A 141 -6.37 -12.31 -19.06
CA LEU A 141 -6.59 -13.07 -20.27
C LEU A 141 -5.28 -13.27 -21.08
N LYS A 142 -4.49 -12.22 -21.25
CA LYS A 142 -3.19 -12.29 -21.93
C LYS A 142 -2.20 -13.18 -21.17
N ALA A 143 -2.21 -13.13 -19.84
CA ALA A 143 -1.38 -14.02 -19.01
C ALA A 143 -1.80 -15.50 -19.19
N ILE A 144 -3.10 -15.81 -19.16
CA ILE A 144 -3.65 -17.15 -19.40
C ILE A 144 -3.23 -17.68 -20.79
N ASN A 145 -3.29 -16.82 -21.81
CA ASN A 145 -2.90 -17.19 -23.18
C ASN A 145 -1.37 -17.29 -23.37
N GLY A 146 -0.57 -16.89 -22.37
CA GLY A 146 0.90 -16.89 -22.47
C GLY A 146 1.43 -15.80 -23.39
N GLU A 147 0.73 -14.69 -23.56
CA GLU A 147 1.16 -13.54 -24.38
C GLU A 147 2.11 -12.58 -23.65
N ILE A 148 2.30 -12.77 -22.32
CA ILE A 148 3.09 -11.88 -21.47
C ILE A 148 4.42 -12.56 -21.12
N GLY A 149 5.53 -11.83 -21.23
CA GLY A 149 6.85 -12.33 -20.83
C GLY A 149 6.96 -12.54 -19.32
N MET A 150 6.62 -11.51 -18.55
CA MET A 150 6.51 -11.57 -17.09
C MET A 150 5.46 -10.60 -16.58
N GLN A 151 4.63 -11.02 -15.63
CA GLN A 151 3.65 -10.17 -14.95
C GLN A 151 3.59 -10.51 -13.46
N SER A 152 3.65 -9.47 -12.62
CA SER A 152 3.57 -9.59 -11.15
C SER A 152 2.45 -8.77 -10.53
N ARG A 153 1.79 -7.88 -11.28
CA ARG A 153 0.74 -6.99 -10.77
C ARG A 153 -0.56 -7.20 -11.52
N HIS A 154 -1.68 -6.91 -10.86
CA HIS A 154 -3.02 -7.02 -11.41
C HIS A 154 -3.43 -8.45 -11.86
N LEU A 155 -2.66 -9.47 -11.46
CA LEU A 155 -3.10 -10.85 -11.58
C LEU A 155 -4.13 -11.12 -10.49
N GLN A 156 -5.35 -11.44 -10.90
CA GLN A 156 -6.45 -11.71 -9.97
C GLN A 156 -6.35 -13.14 -9.46
N PHE A 157 -6.38 -13.31 -8.14
CA PHE A 157 -6.26 -14.63 -7.51
C PHE A 157 -7.40 -15.58 -7.92
N GLY A 158 -8.59 -15.05 -8.19
CA GLY A 158 -9.72 -15.82 -8.74
C GLY A 158 -9.43 -16.54 -10.07
N ASN A 159 -8.44 -16.08 -10.84
CA ASN A 159 -7.99 -16.72 -12.08
C ASN A 159 -6.87 -17.75 -11.87
N TYR A 160 -6.47 -18.04 -10.63
CA TYR A 160 -5.38 -18.97 -10.35
C TYR A 160 -5.58 -20.37 -10.98
N PRO A 161 -6.77 -21.02 -10.92
CA PRO A 161 -6.99 -22.28 -11.59
C PRO A 161 -6.75 -22.20 -13.11
N LEU A 162 -7.18 -21.11 -13.74
CA LEU A 162 -7.00 -20.90 -15.18
C LEU A 162 -5.52 -20.69 -15.55
N PHE A 163 -4.75 -19.99 -14.72
CA PHE A 163 -3.30 -19.90 -14.92
C PHE A 163 -2.64 -21.27 -14.85
N MET A 164 -3.02 -22.10 -13.87
CA MET A 164 -2.43 -23.43 -13.69
C MET A 164 -2.82 -24.40 -14.81
N GLU A 165 -4.06 -24.36 -15.27
CA GLU A 165 -4.57 -25.21 -16.37
C GLU A 165 -3.88 -24.90 -17.70
N ASN A 166 -3.67 -23.62 -18.01
CA ASN A 166 -3.15 -23.18 -19.31
C ASN A 166 -1.63 -23.04 -19.37
N ARG A 167 -0.89 -23.27 -18.28
CA ARG A 167 0.56 -23.02 -18.19
C ARG A 167 1.40 -23.75 -19.23
N ASP A 168 1.07 -25.01 -19.51
CA ASP A 168 1.81 -25.84 -20.47
C ASP A 168 1.58 -25.33 -21.89
N LYS A 169 0.31 -25.08 -22.26
CA LYS A 169 -0.08 -24.53 -23.57
C LYS A 169 0.47 -23.12 -23.77
N GLY A 170 0.45 -22.29 -22.72
CA GLY A 170 0.92 -20.92 -22.75
C GLY A 170 2.44 -20.80 -22.66
N GLY A 171 3.17 -21.89 -22.37
CA GLY A 171 4.63 -21.91 -22.22
C GLY A 171 5.14 -21.01 -21.10
N TYR A 172 4.45 -21.02 -19.96
CA TYR A 172 4.83 -20.22 -18.78
C TYR A 172 4.76 -21.05 -17.50
N ARG A 173 5.35 -20.52 -16.45
CA ARG A 173 5.22 -21.03 -15.07
C ARG A 173 4.57 -19.97 -14.18
N VAL A 174 3.93 -20.43 -13.11
CA VAL A 174 3.32 -19.57 -12.08
C VAL A 174 4.14 -19.71 -10.81
N LEU A 175 4.76 -18.60 -10.38
CA LEU A 175 5.55 -18.55 -9.15
C LEU A 175 4.67 -18.01 -8.02
N HIS A 176 4.96 -18.48 -6.80
CA HIS A 176 4.27 -18.11 -5.58
C HIS A 176 5.22 -17.32 -4.68
N TRP A 177 5.32 -16.03 -4.91
CA TRP A 177 6.19 -15.19 -4.09
C TRP A 177 5.53 -14.83 -2.76
N ILE A 178 6.35 -14.66 -1.73
CA ILE A 178 5.90 -14.30 -0.39
C ILE A 178 5.29 -12.90 -0.42
N ASN A 179 4.02 -12.79 -0.04
CA ASN A 179 3.32 -11.51 0.03
C ASN A 179 3.62 -10.82 1.36
N GLY A 180 4.21 -9.61 1.30
CA GLY A 180 4.51 -8.79 2.47
C GLY A 180 3.29 -8.08 3.08
N ALA A 181 2.11 -8.21 2.47
CA ALA A 181 0.89 -7.56 2.96
C ALA A 181 0.26 -8.32 4.14
N GLY A 182 -0.27 -7.59 5.10
CA GLY A 182 -0.97 -8.13 6.27
C GLY A 182 -2.38 -8.65 5.99
N GLY A 183 -2.97 -8.33 4.83
CA GLY A 183 -4.31 -8.79 4.44
C GLY A 183 -4.69 -8.35 3.03
N SER A 184 -5.73 -8.96 2.45
CA SER A 184 -6.21 -8.64 1.10
C SER A 184 -7.23 -7.51 1.09
N ASN A 185 -8.30 -7.63 1.86
CA ASN A 185 -9.37 -6.66 2.02
C ASN A 185 -9.37 -6.17 3.47
N ILE A 186 -8.76 -5.03 3.72
CA ILE A 186 -8.69 -4.40 5.02
C ILE A 186 -9.81 -3.36 5.11
N LEU A 187 -10.68 -3.51 6.10
CA LEU A 187 -11.84 -2.67 6.32
C LEU A 187 -11.47 -1.56 7.32
N GLY A 188 -11.29 -0.35 6.83
CA GLY A 188 -11.01 0.83 7.65
C GLY A 188 -12.27 1.62 7.94
N ILE A 189 -12.85 1.46 9.12
CA ILE A 189 -14.02 2.23 9.57
C ILE A 189 -13.58 3.64 9.91
N ASN A 190 -14.20 4.65 9.30
CA ASN A 190 -13.83 6.05 9.47
C ASN A 190 -14.17 6.57 10.88
N LEU A 191 -13.18 6.72 11.74
CA LEU A 191 -13.31 7.28 13.09
C LEU A 191 -13.52 8.81 13.11
N ASN A 192 -13.31 9.47 11.96
CA ASN A 192 -13.55 10.90 11.78
C ASN A 192 -14.91 11.19 11.11
N GLN A 193 -15.92 10.39 11.45
CA GLN A 193 -17.30 10.62 10.94
C GLN A 193 -17.78 12.04 11.22
N LYS A 194 -18.51 12.62 10.25
CA LYS A 194 -19.11 13.96 10.39
C LYS A 194 -20.43 13.92 11.16
N ASP A 195 -21.17 12.82 11.05
CA ASP A 195 -22.36 12.56 11.85
C ASP A 195 -21.94 12.22 13.29
N PRO A 196 -22.28 13.04 14.30
CA PRO A 196 -21.81 12.84 15.66
C PRO A 196 -22.38 11.59 16.32
N VAL A 197 -23.57 11.13 15.94
CA VAL A 197 -24.18 9.90 16.48
C VAL A 197 -23.47 8.69 15.89
N LEU A 198 -23.28 8.65 14.57
CA LEU A 198 -22.53 7.59 13.93
C LEU A 198 -21.08 7.56 14.43
N LYS A 199 -20.46 8.73 14.60
CA LYS A 199 -19.11 8.86 15.18
C LYS A 199 -18.99 8.20 16.55
N SER A 200 -19.97 8.44 17.43
CA SER A 200 -20.02 7.79 18.75
C SER A 200 -20.14 6.28 18.64
N ILE A 201 -20.93 5.76 17.70
CA ILE A 201 -21.13 4.33 17.47
C ILE A 201 -19.84 3.68 16.95
N VAL A 202 -19.26 4.19 15.88
CA VAL A 202 -18.04 3.60 15.28
C VAL A 202 -16.81 3.81 16.15
N GLY A 203 -16.81 4.84 17.01
CA GLY A 203 -15.78 5.12 17.99
C GLY A 203 -15.71 4.09 19.12
N ASP A 204 -16.81 3.42 19.43
CA ASP A 204 -16.85 2.34 20.44
C ASP A 204 -16.20 1.08 19.88
N ARG A 205 -15.18 0.54 20.59
CA ARG A 205 -14.50 -0.69 20.18
C ARG A 205 -15.43 -1.89 20.04
N ARG A 206 -16.49 -1.94 20.86
CA ARG A 206 -17.48 -3.04 20.83
C ARG A 206 -18.17 -3.15 19.48
N PHE A 207 -18.44 -2.01 18.82
CA PHE A 207 -18.99 -1.98 17.47
C PHE A 207 -18.06 -2.69 16.47
N ARG A 208 -16.77 -2.32 16.46
CA ARG A 208 -15.79 -2.89 15.54
C ARG A 208 -15.54 -4.37 15.81
N ILE A 209 -15.47 -4.76 17.09
CA ILE A 209 -15.32 -6.17 17.51
C ILE A 209 -16.56 -6.98 17.10
N ALA A 210 -17.77 -6.43 17.28
CA ALA A 210 -19.02 -7.07 16.84
C ALA A 210 -19.02 -7.31 15.33
N LEU A 211 -18.66 -6.30 14.53
CA LEU A 211 -18.56 -6.44 13.08
C LEU A 211 -17.50 -7.48 12.66
N SER A 212 -16.43 -7.62 13.45
CA SER A 212 -15.42 -8.65 13.21
C SER A 212 -15.95 -10.06 13.45
N HIS A 213 -16.65 -10.30 14.57
CA HIS A 213 -17.29 -11.59 14.88
C HIS A 213 -18.46 -11.92 13.96
N ALA A 214 -19.11 -10.91 13.37
CA ALA A 214 -20.22 -11.14 12.46
C ALA A 214 -19.81 -11.74 11.09
N MET A 215 -18.51 -11.75 10.75
CA MET A 215 -18.04 -12.22 9.45
C MET A 215 -17.53 -13.66 9.48
N ASP A 216 -18.05 -14.48 8.57
CA ASP A 216 -17.50 -15.81 8.31
C ASP A 216 -16.32 -15.71 7.32
N ARG A 217 -15.11 -15.74 7.89
CA ARG A 217 -13.87 -15.59 7.12
C ARG A 217 -13.48 -16.86 6.38
N ASP A 218 -13.96 -18.02 6.79
CA ASP A 218 -13.71 -19.26 6.06
C ASP A 218 -14.50 -19.26 4.76
N VAL A 219 -15.76 -18.82 4.77
CA VAL A 219 -16.55 -18.60 3.55
C VAL A 219 -15.91 -17.54 2.66
N LEU A 220 -15.40 -16.45 3.21
CA LEU A 220 -14.69 -15.43 2.42
C LEU A 220 -13.41 -16.00 1.79
N ASN A 221 -12.69 -16.88 2.50
CA ASN A 221 -11.48 -17.53 2.01
C ASN A 221 -11.79 -18.50 0.86
N GLU A 222 -12.81 -19.33 1.03
CA GLU A 222 -13.24 -20.24 -0.03
C GLU A 222 -13.73 -19.48 -1.28
N ALA A 223 -14.59 -18.48 -1.10
CA ALA A 223 -15.18 -17.74 -2.21
C ALA A 223 -14.18 -16.88 -3.00
N GLY A 224 -13.16 -16.33 -2.32
CA GLY A 224 -12.20 -15.41 -2.95
C GLY A 224 -10.84 -16.01 -3.25
N PHE A 225 -10.45 -17.06 -2.52
CA PHE A 225 -9.06 -17.53 -2.49
C PHE A 225 -8.94 -19.07 -2.48
N PHE A 226 -10.02 -19.80 -2.78
CA PHE A 226 -10.03 -21.27 -2.89
C PHE A 226 -9.48 -21.96 -1.61
N GLY A 227 -9.72 -21.40 -0.44
CA GLY A 227 -9.19 -21.91 0.83
C GLY A 227 -7.68 -21.75 1.02
N ILE A 228 -6.94 -21.13 0.07
CA ILE A 228 -5.47 -21.02 0.11
C ILE A 228 -5.01 -19.95 1.14
N GLY A 229 -5.84 -18.92 1.34
CA GLY A 229 -5.60 -17.91 2.36
C GLY A 229 -5.85 -18.44 3.77
N ARG A 230 -5.82 -17.54 4.72
CA ARG A 230 -6.22 -17.82 6.11
C ARG A 230 -6.95 -16.64 6.72
N PRO A 231 -7.97 -16.89 7.54
CA PRO A 231 -8.62 -15.88 8.37
C PRO A 231 -7.59 -15.17 9.25
N ARG A 232 -7.60 -13.84 9.26
CA ARG A 232 -6.67 -13.06 10.09
C ARG A 232 -7.06 -11.60 10.24
N GLN A 233 -6.56 -10.98 11.33
CA GLN A 233 -6.47 -9.53 11.40
C GLN A 233 -5.23 -9.01 10.66
N VAL A 234 -5.08 -7.70 10.61
CA VAL A 234 -4.00 -6.99 9.89
C VAL A 234 -2.70 -7.02 10.71
N SER A 235 -2.25 -8.19 11.12
CA SER A 235 -0.93 -8.36 11.74
C SER A 235 0.16 -8.33 10.66
N PRO A 236 1.39 -7.86 10.95
CA PRO A 236 2.54 -8.14 10.09
C PRO A 236 2.63 -9.63 9.74
N PRO A 237 3.17 -9.99 8.57
CA PRO A 237 3.26 -11.40 8.18
C PRO A 237 4.27 -12.17 9.06
N PRO A 238 4.18 -13.51 9.15
CA PRO A 238 5.07 -14.32 9.98
C PRO A 238 6.57 -14.20 9.67
N SER A 239 6.90 -13.75 8.47
CA SER A 239 8.29 -13.45 8.07
C SER A 239 8.82 -12.12 8.62
N SER A 240 7.95 -11.28 9.18
CA SER A 240 8.32 -10.00 9.78
C SER A 240 8.80 -10.17 11.22
N PRO A 241 9.86 -9.46 11.67
CA PRO A 241 10.25 -9.43 13.07
C PRO A 241 9.21 -8.78 13.99
N TYR A 242 8.23 -8.10 13.41
CA TYR A 242 7.12 -7.44 14.11
C TYR A 242 5.84 -8.32 14.18
N TYR A 243 5.91 -9.59 13.76
CA TYR A 243 4.76 -10.48 13.76
C TYR A 243 4.17 -10.70 15.14
N ASP A 244 2.84 -10.60 15.27
CA ASP A 244 2.10 -10.89 16.49
C ASP A 244 0.98 -11.89 16.20
N PRO A 245 1.11 -13.16 16.61
CA PRO A 245 0.09 -14.18 16.43
C PRO A 245 -1.18 -13.91 17.26
N ALA A 246 -1.06 -13.24 18.40
CA ALA A 246 -2.21 -12.91 19.24
C ALA A 246 -3.10 -11.85 18.58
N TYR A 247 -2.49 -10.84 17.96
CA TYR A 247 -3.24 -9.86 17.17
C TYR A 247 -3.79 -10.49 15.89
N GLU A 248 -3.03 -11.33 15.20
CA GLU A 248 -3.51 -12.03 13.99
C GLU A 248 -4.80 -12.79 14.24
N GLN A 249 -4.94 -13.43 15.40
CA GLN A 249 -6.09 -14.29 15.76
C GLN A 249 -7.18 -13.57 16.57
N ALA A 250 -7.02 -12.27 16.87
CA ALA A 250 -7.98 -11.54 17.67
C ALA A 250 -9.33 -11.38 16.96
N TYR A 251 -10.43 -11.76 17.60
CA TYR A 251 -11.81 -11.55 17.14
C TYR A 251 -12.12 -12.06 15.73
N ILE A 252 -11.40 -13.09 15.23
CA ILE A 252 -11.63 -13.66 13.89
C ILE A 252 -12.71 -14.75 13.87
N THR A 253 -13.06 -15.31 15.00
CA THR A 253 -14.09 -16.36 15.11
C THR A 253 -15.44 -15.82 14.64
N TYR A 254 -16.09 -16.53 13.73
CA TYR A 254 -17.47 -16.24 13.32
C TYR A 254 -18.42 -16.59 14.47
N ASP A 255 -19.03 -15.59 15.06
CA ASP A 255 -20.02 -15.73 16.14
C ASP A 255 -21.01 -14.57 16.12
N PRO A 256 -22.12 -14.71 15.36
CA PRO A 256 -23.16 -13.68 15.32
C PRO A 256 -23.84 -13.43 16.68
N VAL A 257 -23.81 -14.41 17.60
CA VAL A 257 -24.42 -14.25 18.94
C VAL A 257 -23.56 -13.30 19.79
N ILE A 258 -22.25 -13.45 19.75
CA ILE A 258 -21.31 -12.50 20.39
C ILE A 258 -21.48 -11.11 19.75
N ALA A 259 -21.58 -11.03 18.41
CA ALA A 259 -21.80 -9.77 17.72
C ALA A 259 -23.08 -9.05 18.16
N ASP A 260 -24.21 -9.75 18.20
CA ASP A 260 -25.48 -9.22 18.70
C ASP A 260 -25.38 -8.75 20.17
N SER A 261 -24.73 -9.56 21.03
CA SER A 261 -24.56 -9.22 22.45
C SER A 261 -23.74 -7.94 22.66
N LEU A 262 -22.68 -7.75 21.88
CA LEU A 262 -21.85 -6.55 21.95
C LEU A 262 -22.62 -5.31 21.49
N LEU A 263 -23.36 -5.41 20.38
CA LEU A 263 -24.20 -4.32 19.88
C LEU A 263 -25.33 -3.98 20.87
N ASP A 264 -25.92 -4.97 21.52
CA ASP A 264 -26.91 -4.77 22.57
C ASP A 264 -26.32 -4.06 23.81
N ALA A 265 -25.09 -4.44 24.19
CA ALA A 265 -24.38 -3.80 25.31
C ALA A 265 -24.00 -2.34 25.04
N MET A 266 -23.99 -1.92 23.77
CA MET A 266 -23.81 -0.52 23.36
C MET A 266 -25.12 0.29 23.42
N GLY A 267 -26.26 -0.32 23.75
CA GLY A 267 -27.58 0.30 23.73
C GLY A 267 -28.30 0.24 22.37
N LEU A 268 -27.76 -0.47 21.37
CA LEU A 268 -28.37 -0.64 20.06
C LEU A 268 -29.33 -1.84 20.01
N LYS A 269 -30.17 -2.03 21.04
CA LYS A 269 -31.08 -3.18 21.16
C LYS A 269 -32.31 -3.12 20.26
N GLN A 270 -32.82 -1.92 20.03
CA GLN A 270 -34.03 -1.76 19.23
C GLN A 270 -33.71 -2.05 17.76
N LYS A 271 -34.60 -2.85 17.15
CA LYS A 271 -34.55 -3.16 15.72
C LYS A 271 -35.88 -2.76 15.06
N ASN A 272 -35.83 -2.29 13.82
CA ASN A 272 -37.02 -2.04 13.03
C ASN A 272 -37.61 -3.33 12.42
N GLU A 273 -38.66 -3.24 11.62
CA GLU A 273 -39.32 -4.39 11.00
C GLU A 273 -38.38 -5.18 10.05
N GLU A 274 -37.35 -4.53 9.49
CA GLU A 274 -36.32 -5.16 8.65
C GLU A 274 -35.22 -5.84 9.49
N GLY A 275 -35.28 -5.77 10.82
CA GLY A 275 -34.23 -6.31 11.73
C GLY A 275 -33.03 -5.39 11.89
N ILE A 276 -33.07 -4.16 11.35
CA ILE A 276 -31.98 -3.18 11.43
C ILE A 276 -32.04 -2.43 12.77
N ARG A 277 -30.90 -2.32 13.44
CA ARG A 277 -30.74 -1.65 14.72
C ARG A 277 -31.01 -0.13 14.60
N ILE A 278 -31.62 0.43 15.63
CA ILE A 278 -31.97 1.85 15.69
C ILE A 278 -30.93 2.59 16.55
N ARG A 279 -30.42 3.69 16.01
CA ARG A 279 -29.52 4.62 16.68
C ARG A 279 -30.25 5.42 17.77
N PRO A 280 -29.53 6.06 18.72
CA PRO A 280 -30.13 6.92 19.75
C PRO A 280 -30.95 8.08 19.22
N ASP A 281 -30.71 8.53 17.99
CA ASP A 281 -31.47 9.60 17.30
C ASP A 281 -32.67 9.08 16.50
N GLY A 282 -33.01 7.79 16.62
CA GLY A 282 -34.15 7.17 15.95
C GLY A 282 -33.90 6.73 14.50
N GLN A 283 -32.73 6.99 13.95
CA GLN A 283 -32.39 6.57 12.58
C GLN A 283 -31.86 5.11 12.58
N PRO A 284 -31.96 4.37 11.48
CA PRO A 284 -31.33 3.06 11.38
C PRO A 284 -29.79 3.17 11.44
N VAL A 285 -29.13 2.15 11.97
CA VAL A 285 -27.68 1.99 11.85
C VAL A 285 -27.38 1.57 10.41
N GLU A 286 -26.93 2.50 9.61
CA GLU A 286 -26.58 2.26 8.21
C GLU A 286 -25.17 2.76 7.92
N ILE A 287 -24.36 1.94 7.19
CA ILE A 287 -23.00 2.26 6.75
C ILE A 287 -22.79 1.80 5.32
N THR A 288 -21.86 2.46 4.62
CA THR A 288 -21.50 2.13 3.24
C THR A 288 -20.03 1.70 3.19
N ILE A 289 -19.78 0.52 2.62
CA ILE A 289 -18.43 0.07 2.27
C ILE A 289 -18.07 0.65 0.91
N GLU A 290 -17.08 1.55 0.88
CA GLU A 290 -16.57 2.14 -0.36
C GLU A 290 -15.31 1.42 -0.81
N THR A 291 -15.27 0.99 -2.07
CA THR A 291 -14.15 0.28 -2.68
C THR A 291 -13.87 0.79 -4.10
N THR A 292 -12.74 0.40 -4.66
CA THR A 292 -12.40 0.55 -6.08
C THR A 292 -12.32 -0.84 -6.67
N ALA A 293 -12.95 -1.19 -7.74
CA ALA A 293 -12.92 -2.45 -8.52
C ALA A 293 -12.06 -3.63 -7.97
N PHE A 294 -12.06 -3.85 -6.65
CA PHE A 294 -11.21 -4.82 -5.95
C PHE A 294 -12.09 -5.77 -5.15
N ASN A 295 -12.30 -6.99 -5.65
CA ASN A 295 -13.02 -8.06 -4.94
C ASN A 295 -14.39 -7.62 -4.37
N SER A 296 -15.16 -6.81 -5.11
CA SER A 296 -16.46 -6.28 -4.66
C SER A 296 -17.44 -7.39 -4.29
N HIS A 297 -17.37 -8.57 -4.94
CA HIS A 297 -18.20 -9.72 -4.59
C HIS A 297 -17.97 -10.25 -3.16
N LEU A 298 -16.73 -10.18 -2.64
CA LEU A 298 -16.44 -10.55 -1.25
C LEU A 298 -16.99 -9.50 -0.26
N LEU A 299 -17.02 -8.25 -0.66
CA LEU A 299 -17.55 -7.17 0.17
C LEU A 299 -19.08 -7.25 0.28
N GLU A 300 -19.77 -7.75 -0.74
CA GLU A 300 -21.21 -8.05 -0.65
C GLU A 300 -21.50 -9.13 0.38
N LEU A 301 -20.66 -10.18 0.49
CA LEU A 301 -20.79 -11.16 1.57
C LEU A 301 -20.58 -10.50 2.94
N VAL A 302 -19.57 -9.65 3.09
CA VAL A 302 -19.35 -8.88 4.33
C VAL A 302 -20.56 -8.01 4.67
N ALA A 303 -21.13 -7.30 3.68
CA ALA A 303 -22.32 -6.48 3.86
C ALA A 303 -23.53 -7.31 4.30
N GLY A 304 -23.69 -8.51 3.74
CA GLY A 304 -24.71 -9.47 4.16
C GLY A 304 -24.56 -9.88 5.63
N TYR A 305 -23.36 -10.25 6.06
CA TYR A 305 -23.07 -10.61 7.44
C TYR A 305 -23.36 -9.46 8.43
N TRP A 306 -22.93 -8.24 8.10
CA TRP A 306 -23.17 -7.10 8.96
C TRP A 306 -24.65 -6.70 9.02
N THR A 307 -25.37 -6.84 7.90
CA THR A 307 -26.82 -6.61 7.86
C THR A 307 -27.56 -7.65 8.69
N ALA A 308 -27.12 -8.91 8.71
CA ALA A 308 -27.73 -9.98 9.50
C ALA A 308 -27.70 -9.71 11.02
N VAL A 309 -26.69 -9.00 11.52
CA VAL A 309 -26.62 -8.56 12.93
C VAL A 309 -27.24 -7.16 13.15
N GLY A 310 -27.95 -6.62 12.15
CA GLY A 310 -28.72 -5.40 12.26
C GLY A 310 -27.97 -4.12 11.91
N VAL A 311 -26.79 -4.19 11.29
CA VAL A 311 -26.07 -3.04 10.75
C VAL A 311 -26.27 -3.01 9.23
N LYS A 312 -27.25 -2.20 8.77
CA LYS A 312 -27.55 -2.10 7.34
C LYS A 312 -26.32 -1.65 6.57
N THR A 313 -25.84 -2.50 5.69
CA THR A 313 -24.58 -2.26 4.98
C THR A 313 -24.78 -2.34 3.48
N LYS A 314 -24.22 -1.38 2.75
CA LYS A 314 -24.21 -1.34 1.29
C LYS A 314 -22.77 -1.33 0.78
N VAL A 315 -22.53 -1.91 -0.37
CA VAL A 315 -21.26 -1.80 -1.08
C VAL A 315 -21.39 -0.77 -2.19
N LYS A 316 -20.39 0.09 -2.31
CA LYS A 316 -20.31 1.09 -3.36
C LYS A 316 -18.95 1.05 -4.02
N GLU A 317 -18.91 0.57 -5.25
CA GLU A 317 -17.73 0.64 -6.08
C GLU A 317 -17.61 2.04 -6.70
N LEU A 318 -16.41 2.62 -6.63
CA LEU A 318 -16.11 3.97 -7.08
C LEU A 318 -14.91 3.98 -8.02
N ALA A 319 -14.91 4.90 -8.98
CA ALA A 319 -13.69 5.23 -9.70
C ALA A 319 -12.61 5.68 -8.70
N ARG A 320 -11.37 5.21 -8.89
CA ARG A 320 -10.26 5.42 -7.96
C ARG A 320 -10.08 6.89 -7.55
N GLN A 321 -10.17 7.81 -8.48
CA GLN A 321 -10.05 9.25 -8.21
C GLN A 321 -11.15 9.74 -7.26
N LEU A 322 -12.39 9.33 -7.47
CA LEU A 322 -13.53 9.70 -6.63
C LEU A 322 -13.38 9.12 -5.22
N PHE A 323 -12.94 7.85 -5.10
CA PHE A 323 -12.66 7.23 -3.81
C PHE A 323 -11.62 8.05 -3.02
N TYR A 324 -10.52 8.46 -3.65
CA TYR A 324 -9.50 9.29 -3.02
C TYR A 324 -10.00 10.67 -2.60
N GLN A 325 -10.84 11.31 -3.41
CA GLN A 325 -11.47 12.61 -3.07
C GLN A 325 -12.39 12.46 -1.86
N ARG A 326 -13.26 11.43 -1.85
CA ARG A 326 -14.20 11.20 -0.75
C ARG A 326 -13.51 10.87 0.56
N LYS A 327 -12.53 9.97 0.55
CA LYS A 327 -11.76 9.65 1.76
C LYS A 327 -11.01 10.88 2.29
N ALA A 328 -10.38 11.67 1.40
CA ALA A 328 -9.72 12.91 1.80
C ALA A 328 -10.69 13.93 2.42
N ALA A 329 -11.93 13.96 1.94
CA ALA A 329 -13.00 14.81 2.50
C ALA A 329 -13.68 14.21 3.74
N LEU A 330 -13.25 13.03 4.23
CA LEU A 330 -13.86 12.28 5.36
C LEU A 330 -15.36 11.98 5.11
N MET A 331 -15.71 11.60 3.88
CA MET A 331 -17.08 11.36 3.44
C MET A 331 -17.44 9.88 3.28
N HIS A 332 -16.51 8.97 3.57
CA HIS A 332 -16.73 7.53 3.57
C HIS A 332 -17.10 7.04 4.97
N ASP A 333 -17.85 5.94 5.06
CA ASP A 333 -18.12 5.26 6.33
C ASP A 333 -17.09 4.16 6.57
N VAL A 334 -16.91 3.27 5.60
CA VAL A 334 -15.90 2.22 5.60
C VAL A 334 -15.14 2.26 4.29
N GLY A 335 -13.84 2.47 4.35
CA GLY A 335 -12.98 2.36 3.18
C GLY A 335 -12.30 1.01 3.13
N VAL A 336 -12.13 0.45 1.93
CA VAL A 336 -11.43 -0.83 1.74
C VAL A 336 -10.18 -0.63 0.91
N TRP A 337 -9.09 -1.27 1.36
CA TRP A 337 -7.84 -1.34 0.60
C TRP A 337 -7.11 -2.65 0.90
N GLY A 338 -6.16 -3.02 0.04
CA GLY A 338 -5.24 -4.12 0.31
C GLY A 338 -4.15 -3.73 1.30
N GLY A 339 -3.48 -4.71 1.88
CA GLY A 339 -2.28 -4.49 2.67
C GLY A 339 -1.23 -3.73 1.85
N ALA A 340 -0.46 -2.89 2.52
CA ALA A 340 0.53 -2.05 1.87
C ALA A 340 1.91 -2.72 1.87
N ASP A 341 2.47 -2.95 3.05
CA ASP A 341 3.81 -3.50 3.22
C ASP A 341 4.10 -3.74 4.71
N GLU A 342 3.29 -4.55 5.32
CA GLU A 342 3.36 -4.81 6.75
C GLU A 342 4.58 -5.66 7.13
N GLN A 343 5.42 -6.06 6.16
CA GLN A 343 6.72 -6.68 6.41
C GLN A 343 7.65 -5.77 7.23
N ILE A 344 7.63 -4.46 6.96
CA ILE A 344 8.37 -3.44 7.73
C ILE A 344 7.40 -2.32 8.14
N PRO A 345 6.50 -2.62 9.09
CA PRO A 345 5.38 -1.73 9.38
C PRO A 345 5.81 -0.39 9.99
N THR A 346 7.04 -0.29 10.49
CA THR A 346 7.61 0.97 11.00
C THR A 346 7.88 2.00 9.90
N LEU A 347 8.02 1.57 8.63
CA LEU A 347 8.18 2.50 7.50
C LEU A 347 6.84 3.05 7.02
N ASP A 348 5.76 2.29 7.12
CA ASP A 348 4.42 2.73 6.76
C ASP A 348 3.37 2.12 7.70
N PRO A 349 3.19 2.67 8.90
CA PRO A 349 2.28 2.13 9.91
C PRO A 349 0.81 2.49 9.70
N ARG A 350 0.38 2.77 8.46
CA ARG A 350 -0.96 3.32 8.12
C ARG A 350 -2.14 2.55 8.70
N TRP A 351 -2.01 1.24 8.88
CA TRP A 351 -3.07 0.39 9.43
C TRP A 351 -3.04 0.32 10.95
N PHE A 352 -1.89 0.61 11.55
CA PHE A 352 -1.67 0.47 12.99
C PHE A 352 -1.81 1.81 13.74
N MET A 353 -1.74 2.93 13.00
CA MET A 353 -1.92 4.27 13.55
C MET A 353 -2.35 5.28 12.48
N PRO A 354 -2.90 6.42 12.88
CA PRO A 354 -3.18 7.54 11.96
C PRO A 354 -1.88 8.21 11.47
N TYR A 355 -1.24 7.63 10.47
CA TYR A 355 0.08 8.04 9.98
C TYR A 355 0.01 9.00 8.79
N SER A 356 -0.86 8.73 7.82
CA SER A 356 -0.91 9.46 6.56
C SER A 356 -2.33 9.59 6.01
N HIS A 357 -2.49 10.23 4.85
CA HIS A 357 -3.75 10.25 4.10
C HIS A 357 -4.18 8.86 3.61
N GLU A 358 -3.31 7.86 3.73
CA GLU A 358 -3.62 6.46 3.45
C GLU A 358 -4.16 5.70 4.67
N SER A 359 -4.15 6.30 5.86
CA SER A 359 -4.78 5.74 7.07
C SER A 359 -6.30 5.94 6.99
N ILE A 360 -6.97 5.13 6.16
CA ILE A 360 -8.39 5.28 5.78
C ILE A 360 -9.29 5.38 7.01
N GLN A 361 -8.97 4.64 8.07
CA GLN A 361 -9.73 4.63 9.32
C GLN A 361 -9.68 5.96 10.09
N ALA A 362 -8.67 6.82 9.87
CA ALA A 362 -8.42 7.96 10.75
C ALA A 362 -7.63 9.11 10.09
N ILE A 363 -8.03 9.53 8.89
CA ILE A 363 -7.33 10.59 8.13
C ILE A 363 -7.35 11.93 8.86
N GLY A 364 -8.44 12.28 9.57
CA GLY A 364 -8.50 13.50 10.37
C GLY A 364 -7.46 13.53 11.49
N TYR A 365 -7.27 12.41 12.17
CA TYR A 365 -6.23 12.23 13.19
C TYR A 365 -4.83 12.21 12.60
N SER A 366 -4.63 11.65 11.39
CA SER A 366 -3.33 11.68 10.73
C SER A 366 -2.88 13.11 10.38
N ARG A 367 -3.82 14.00 10.05
CA ARG A 367 -3.52 15.42 9.83
C ARG A 367 -3.04 16.10 11.11
N TRP A 368 -3.65 15.75 12.25
CA TRP A 368 -3.24 16.24 13.56
C TRP A 368 -1.82 15.76 13.89
N PHE A 369 -1.54 14.48 13.74
CA PHE A 369 -0.22 13.90 13.97
C PHE A 369 0.88 14.55 13.11
N ARG A 370 0.63 14.71 11.81
CA ARG A 370 1.62 15.26 10.86
C ARG A 370 1.86 16.74 10.97
N SER A 371 0.97 17.47 11.64
CA SER A 371 1.07 18.92 11.84
C SER A 371 1.39 19.29 13.28
N ASP A 372 1.77 18.31 14.11
CA ASP A 372 2.03 18.48 15.55
C ASP A 372 0.88 19.24 16.25
N GLY A 373 -0.35 18.88 15.91
CA GLY A 373 -1.57 19.43 16.49
C GLY A 373 -2.13 20.69 15.81
N ALA A 374 -1.44 21.25 14.81
CA ALA A 374 -1.86 22.51 14.17
C ALA A 374 -3.06 22.34 13.22
N LYS A 375 -3.29 21.14 12.65
CA LYS A 375 -4.34 20.86 11.68
C LYS A 375 -4.98 19.49 11.97
N GLY A 376 -6.20 19.33 11.50
CA GLY A 376 -6.93 18.07 11.65
C GLY A 376 -7.73 18.02 12.93
N GLU A 377 -8.06 16.83 13.38
CA GLU A 377 -8.85 16.57 14.57
C GLU A 377 -7.96 15.93 15.65
N LYS A 378 -8.06 16.39 16.89
CA LYS A 378 -7.33 15.80 18.02
C LYS A 378 -7.88 14.39 18.28
N PRO A 379 -7.02 13.36 18.27
CA PRO A 379 -7.45 11.99 18.52
C PRO A 379 -7.75 11.73 20.00
N PRO A 380 -8.53 10.68 20.32
CA PRO A 380 -8.69 10.20 21.68
C PRO A 380 -7.37 9.69 22.27
N GLU A 381 -7.36 9.49 23.58
CA GLU A 381 -6.12 9.25 24.35
C GLU A 381 -5.38 7.96 23.93
N ASP A 382 -6.11 6.89 23.68
CA ASP A 382 -5.55 5.60 23.20
C ASP A 382 -4.82 5.74 21.85
N ILE A 383 -5.37 6.51 20.93
CA ILE A 383 -4.72 6.82 19.64
C ILE A 383 -3.53 7.77 19.84
N GLN A 384 -3.60 8.73 20.75
CA GLN A 384 -2.45 9.58 21.11
C GLN A 384 -1.31 8.74 21.69
N GLN A 385 -1.61 7.72 22.50
CA GLN A 385 -0.62 6.79 23.04
C GLN A 385 0.11 6.03 21.92
N VAL A 386 -0.61 5.52 20.93
CA VAL A 386 0.01 4.87 19.76
C VAL A 386 0.92 5.83 19.00
N MET A 387 0.50 7.08 18.82
CA MET A 387 1.32 8.10 18.17
C MET A 387 2.59 8.41 18.97
N ALA A 388 2.51 8.47 20.30
CA ALA A 388 3.66 8.69 21.17
C ALA A 388 4.66 7.51 21.11
N LEU A 389 4.17 6.26 21.10
CA LEU A 389 5.00 5.07 20.91
C LEU A 389 5.72 5.11 19.57
N TYR A 390 5.03 5.51 18.51
CA TYR A 390 5.65 5.60 17.19
C TYR A 390 6.74 6.69 17.14
N ARG A 391 6.57 7.83 17.81
CA ARG A 391 7.63 8.85 17.94
C ARG A 391 8.88 8.27 18.61
N GLN A 392 8.71 7.44 19.65
CA GLN A 392 9.83 6.76 20.29
C GLN A 392 10.53 5.78 19.33
N ILE A 393 9.76 5.04 18.49
CA ILE A 393 10.33 4.20 17.44
C ILE A 393 11.19 5.02 16.47
N GLU A 394 10.69 6.16 16.02
CA GLU A 394 11.44 7.06 15.14
C GLU A 394 12.75 7.54 15.76
N GLU A 395 12.80 7.69 17.10
CA GLU A 395 13.97 8.17 17.84
C GLU A 395 14.95 7.08 18.22
N SER A 396 14.48 5.85 18.40
CA SER A 396 15.32 4.75 18.82
C SER A 396 16.26 4.29 17.71
N MET A 397 17.56 4.22 18.04
CA MET A 397 18.59 3.62 17.18
C MET A 397 18.74 2.09 17.41
N ASP A 398 18.05 1.55 18.42
CA ASP A 398 18.06 0.13 18.77
C ASP A 398 16.85 -0.57 18.11
N GLU A 399 17.15 -1.54 17.24
CA GLU A 399 16.11 -2.30 16.54
C GLU A 399 15.26 -3.16 17.49
N SER A 400 15.87 -3.72 18.53
CA SER A 400 15.13 -4.51 19.54
C SER A 400 14.12 -3.64 20.28
N GLU A 401 14.49 -2.41 20.58
CA GLU A 401 13.60 -1.45 21.20
C GLU A 401 12.49 -1.00 20.23
N GLN A 402 12.82 -0.78 18.95
CA GLN A 402 11.81 -0.48 17.92
C GLN A 402 10.77 -1.61 17.82
N ILE A 403 11.22 -2.87 17.84
CA ILE A 403 10.34 -4.03 17.82
C ILE A 403 9.46 -4.05 19.08
N ARG A 404 10.04 -3.89 20.27
CA ARG A 404 9.31 -3.88 21.54
C ARG A 404 8.24 -2.77 21.60
N LEU A 405 8.58 -1.57 21.16
CA LEU A 405 7.64 -0.45 21.10
C LEU A 405 6.52 -0.71 20.08
N PHE A 406 6.85 -1.35 18.96
CA PHE A 406 5.84 -1.69 17.97
C PHE A 406 4.90 -2.81 18.46
N GLN A 407 5.38 -3.77 19.25
CA GLN A 407 4.51 -4.75 19.91
C GLN A 407 3.48 -4.07 20.82
N ASN A 408 3.86 -3.02 21.57
CA ASN A 408 2.90 -2.24 22.35
C ASN A 408 1.84 -1.54 21.46
N ILE A 409 2.22 -1.11 20.25
CA ILE A 409 1.26 -0.58 19.26
C ILE A 409 0.31 -1.69 18.81
N LEU A 410 0.79 -2.90 18.58
CA LEU A 410 -0.06 -4.04 18.18
C LEU A 410 -1.00 -4.48 19.32
N ASP A 411 -0.57 -4.43 20.58
CA ASP A 411 -1.43 -4.67 21.72
C ASP A 411 -2.61 -3.70 21.77
N LEU A 412 -2.36 -2.40 21.59
CA LEU A 412 -3.42 -1.38 21.51
C LEU A 412 -4.35 -1.60 20.30
N ASN A 413 -3.80 -2.03 19.16
CA ASN A 413 -4.60 -2.40 17.99
C ASN A 413 -5.46 -3.63 18.25
N ARG A 414 -4.92 -4.65 18.96
CA ARG A 414 -5.67 -5.83 19.37
C ARG A 414 -6.83 -5.46 20.28
N GLU A 415 -6.62 -4.58 21.26
CA GLU A 415 -7.67 -4.15 22.18
C GLU A 415 -8.77 -3.34 21.51
N ASN A 416 -8.42 -2.48 20.57
CA ASN A 416 -9.32 -1.49 19.99
C ASN A 416 -9.86 -1.85 18.61
N LEU A 417 -9.18 -2.73 17.88
CA LEU A 417 -9.53 -3.17 16.53
C LEU A 417 -9.91 -2.00 15.60
N TRP A 418 -9.03 -1.00 15.44
CA TRP A 418 -9.30 0.18 14.60
C TRP A 418 -9.46 -0.13 13.12
N VAL A 419 -8.90 -1.25 12.67
CA VAL A 419 -9.13 -1.82 11.33
C VAL A 419 -9.51 -3.28 11.46
N ILE A 420 -10.31 -3.78 10.53
CA ILE A 420 -10.77 -5.17 10.53
C ILE A 420 -10.14 -5.89 9.36
N GLY A 421 -9.38 -6.96 9.66
CA GLY A 421 -8.85 -7.86 8.66
C GLY A 421 -9.88 -8.91 8.23
N THR A 422 -9.73 -9.42 7.03
CA THR A 422 -10.55 -10.50 6.49
C THR A 422 -9.74 -11.77 6.29
N VAL A 423 -9.10 -11.91 5.13
CA VAL A 423 -8.26 -13.03 4.74
C VAL A 423 -6.90 -12.51 4.29
N GLY A 424 -5.84 -13.24 4.56
CA GLY A 424 -4.50 -12.92 4.11
C GLY A 424 -3.64 -14.16 3.96
N GLY A 425 -2.33 -13.96 3.78
CA GLY A 425 -1.37 -15.06 3.67
C GLY A 425 -1.36 -15.77 2.32
N MET A 426 -2.15 -15.31 1.33
CA MET A 426 -2.04 -15.80 -0.04
C MET A 426 -0.69 -15.37 -0.64
N PRO A 427 -0.07 -16.23 -1.48
CA PRO A 427 1.10 -15.81 -2.23
C PRO A 427 0.75 -14.73 -3.25
N SER A 428 1.74 -13.93 -3.60
CA SER A 428 1.68 -13.09 -4.80
C SER A 428 1.93 -13.96 -6.02
N LEU A 429 0.98 -13.98 -6.96
CA LEU A 429 1.11 -14.73 -8.19
C LEU A 429 2.02 -14.00 -9.18
N ILE A 430 2.99 -14.70 -9.74
CA ILE A 430 3.85 -14.21 -10.81
C ILE A 430 3.76 -15.15 -11.98
N VAL A 431 3.32 -14.66 -13.14
CA VAL A 431 3.33 -15.42 -14.40
C VAL A 431 4.60 -15.06 -15.15
N VAL A 432 5.38 -16.07 -15.54
CA VAL A 432 6.68 -15.89 -16.19
C VAL A 432 6.83 -16.91 -17.33
N LYS A 433 7.18 -16.46 -18.52
CA LYS A 433 7.52 -17.35 -19.66
C LYS A 433 8.63 -18.32 -19.30
N ASN A 434 8.52 -19.56 -19.78
CA ASN A 434 9.53 -20.61 -19.53
C ASN A 434 10.90 -20.27 -20.14
N THR A 435 10.95 -19.36 -21.09
CA THR A 435 12.21 -18.85 -21.69
C THR A 435 12.91 -17.81 -20.82
N PHE A 436 12.24 -17.24 -19.79
CA PHE A 436 12.91 -16.34 -18.85
C PHE A 436 13.80 -17.10 -17.89
N ARG A 437 15.06 -16.69 -17.77
CA ARG A 437 16.06 -17.20 -16.86
C ARG A 437 16.34 -16.23 -15.73
N ASN A 438 16.92 -16.73 -14.64
CA ASN A 438 17.33 -15.95 -13.46
C ASN A 438 16.21 -15.30 -12.66
N VAL A 439 14.96 -15.60 -12.96
CA VAL A 439 13.82 -15.20 -12.12
C VAL A 439 13.77 -16.13 -10.90
N PRO A 440 13.88 -15.61 -9.66
CA PRO A 440 13.91 -16.48 -8.47
C PRO A 440 12.56 -17.19 -8.28
N GLU A 441 12.62 -18.46 -7.88
CA GLU A 441 11.42 -19.26 -7.58
C GLU A 441 10.63 -18.68 -6.39
N ILE A 442 11.35 -18.12 -5.40
CA ILE A 442 10.79 -17.51 -4.21
C ILE A 442 11.41 -16.13 -4.03
N ALA A 443 10.58 -15.11 -3.86
CA ALA A 443 11.01 -13.77 -3.50
C ALA A 443 9.96 -13.10 -2.60
N LEU A 444 10.35 -12.04 -1.93
CA LEU A 444 9.44 -11.21 -1.13
C LEU A 444 8.82 -10.14 -2.02
N THR A 445 7.51 -9.97 -1.95
CA THR A 445 6.83 -8.88 -2.65
C THR A 445 6.34 -7.83 -1.67
N GLY A 446 6.38 -6.57 -2.09
CA GLY A 446 5.89 -5.44 -1.31
C GLY A 446 6.27 -4.12 -1.95
N TRP A 447 5.63 -3.08 -1.48
CA TRP A 447 5.83 -1.72 -1.99
C TRP A 447 7.20 -1.14 -1.61
N SER A 448 7.66 -1.43 -0.36
CA SER A 448 8.98 -1.00 0.11
C SER A 448 10.13 -1.67 -0.64
N PHE A 449 9.89 -2.84 -1.20
CA PHE A 449 10.87 -3.60 -1.99
C PHE A 449 10.85 -3.23 -3.47
N ARG A 450 9.85 -2.48 -3.94
CA ARG A 450 9.66 -2.17 -5.37
C ARG A 450 9.64 -3.43 -6.24
N SER A 451 9.00 -4.49 -5.75
CA SER A 451 8.95 -5.77 -6.47
C SER A 451 8.43 -5.60 -7.90
N PRO A 452 9.06 -6.25 -8.90
CA PRO A 452 10.17 -7.21 -8.80
C PRO A 452 11.57 -6.60 -8.70
N GLY A 453 11.74 -5.28 -8.54
CA GLY A 453 13.03 -4.60 -8.53
C GLY A 453 14.02 -5.13 -7.48
N ASN A 454 13.55 -5.68 -6.37
CA ASN A 454 14.36 -6.33 -5.33
C ASN A 454 14.95 -7.69 -5.73
N THR A 455 14.68 -8.18 -6.94
CA THR A 455 15.12 -9.50 -7.42
C THR A 455 16.21 -9.41 -8.49
N ALA A 456 16.91 -8.28 -8.57
CA ALA A 456 17.96 -8.03 -9.55
C ALA A 456 17.47 -8.27 -10.99
N VAL A 457 16.40 -7.59 -11.37
CA VAL A 457 15.75 -7.75 -12.69
C VAL A 457 16.68 -7.50 -13.88
N GLU A 458 17.75 -6.75 -13.68
CA GLU A 458 18.80 -6.53 -14.66
C GLU A 458 19.57 -7.80 -15.03
N CYS A 459 19.53 -8.82 -14.16
CA CYS A 459 20.12 -10.15 -14.41
C CYS A 459 19.16 -11.12 -15.12
N TYR A 460 17.91 -10.73 -15.36
CA TYR A 460 16.98 -11.58 -16.09
C TYR A 460 17.42 -11.70 -17.56
N ALA A 461 17.31 -12.90 -18.10
CA ALA A 461 17.67 -13.18 -19.47
C ALA A 461 16.52 -13.92 -20.18
N ILE A 462 16.48 -13.81 -21.48
CA ILE A 462 15.55 -14.56 -22.34
C ILE A 462 16.37 -15.53 -23.18
N GLU A 463 16.07 -16.81 -23.03
CA GLU A 463 16.70 -17.85 -23.85
C GLU A 463 16.13 -17.81 -25.27
N ALA A 464 17.03 -17.80 -26.25
CA ALA A 464 16.59 -17.92 -27.64
C ALA A 464 15.90 -19.29 -27.83
N ILE A 465 14.78 -19.31 -28.50
CA ILE A 465 14.13 -20.56 -28.94
C ILE A 465 14.76 -20.85 -30.31
N ASP A 466 15.53 -21.93 -30.39
CA ASP A 466 16.08 -22.43 -31.64
C ASP A 466 14.95 -22.90 -32.62
#